data_657cd4a37dbdf366c15f24abf336e3e2
#
_entry.id   657cd4a37dbdf366c15f24abf336e3e2
#
_cell.length_a   1.000
_cell.length_b   1.000
_cell.length_c   1.000
_cell.angle_alpha   90.00
_cell.angle_beta   90.00
_cell.angle_gamma   90.00
#
_symmetry.space_group_name_H-M   'P 1'
#
loop_
_entity.id
_entity.type
_entity.pdbx_description
1 polymer ?
#
loop_
_entity_poly.entity_id
_entity_poly.type
_entity_poly.pdbx_seq_one_letter_code
_entity_poly.pdbx_strand_id
1 'polypeptide(L)'
;MFSNKPSVNILTSLLVAHGVKHAVVCPGSRNAPIVHNLNECPPITCYPITDERSAGFFALGIAQATDEPVVVCVTSGTALLNLAPAVAEAHYQHQSLIVVSADRPAEWIDQLDGQTLQQPGALAPWMKKTVTLPDLSPLTSHYSPLTSHLSPLPWHCNRLVNEALIEATDDTHPCVHINVPLNEPLFDFTVETLPEERVIRRYAPATDYSCLPQQLLDDLQSAKRPLIVFGQLSPRRFHYEGIDHLFSHIIVLHEALAPFTSVSPFEEVLTPHSSHLSSLTPDFILYVGDAIVSKRLKHFLREAEDAHTWRISLTGEVEDTFQNLRGLVVGDAEAILQALDSKFSPHIPHLSPHAVNYRRQWLQLLSDARQQLDNTPLTFSEEGAVRLLEQQLSSLISPHTSHLSPHSSHLIPLSVHYANSTAIRLANRYAKGHPVWCNRGTNGIEGSLSTAAGFAAAVLSPHPSHPSPLIFCVIGDLSFFYDQNALWNTILPRLNLRILLLNNGHGAIFDHLQGLGQSAAHPALVAGAHHTTAEGICQQCGVSRQVATDLEQLQKGILWLADAETRGPRLLEVML
;
A
#
# COMPACT_ATOMS: atom_id res chain seq x y z
N MET A 1 -3.91 22.86 25.97
CA MET A 1 -4.89 22.33 26.96
C MET A 1 -5.53 21.08 26.35
N PHE A 2 -5.72 20.02 27.12
CA PHE A 2 -6.27 18.75 26.65
C PHE A 2 -7.69 18.53 27.14
N SER A 3 -8.39 17.57 26.57
CA SER A 3 -9.75 17.21 26.95
C SER A 3 -9.83 16.76 28.41
N ASN A 4 -10.97 16.99 29.05
CA ASN A 4 -11.27 16.47 30.39
C ASN A 4 -11.63 14.96 30.39
N LYS A 5 -11.52 14.25 29.23
CA LYS A 5 -11.81 12.81 29.12
C LYS A 5 -10.58 11.98 29.47
N PRO A 6 -10.52 11.29 30.64
CA PRO A 6 -9.34 10.57 31.05
C PRO A 6 -8.93 9.43 30.10
N SER A 7 -9.91 8.70 29.51
CA SER A 7 -9.64 7.63 28.52
C SER A 7 -8.96 8.18 27.26
N VAL A 8 -9.36 9.38 26.80
CA VAL A 8 -8.75 10.07 25.67
C VAL A 8 -7.32 10.53 26.00
N ASN A 9 -7.09 11.04 27.22
CA ASN A 9 -5.75 11.46 27.65
C ASN A 9 -4.77 10.28 27.75
N ILE A 10 -5.23 9.13 28.30
CA ILE A 10 -4.44 7.88 28.35
C ILE A 10 -4.13 7.41 26.92
N LEU A 11 -5.14 7.38 26.04
CA LEU A 11 -4.95 7.00 24.64
C LEU A 11 -3.90 7.89 23.95
N THR A 12 -4.04 9.22 24.07
CA THR A 12 -3.14 10.17 23.43
C THR A 12 -1.70 10.05 23.96
N SER A 13 -1.54 9.93 25.28
CA SER A 13 -0.23 9.74 25.91
C SER A 13 0.47 8.48 25.39
N LEU A 14 -0.27 7.36 25.30
CA LEU A 14 0.28 6.09 24.81
C LEU A 14 0.57 6.08 23.31
N LEU A 15 -0.25 6.75 22.47
CA LEU A 15 0.05 6.92 21.05
C LEU A 15 1.42 7.60 20.86
N VAL A 16 1.66 8.70 21.59
CA VAL A 16 2.96 9.40 21.56
C VAL A 16 4.08 8.49 22.07
N ALA A 17 3.86 7.79 23.18
CA ALA A 17 4.88 6.93 23.80
C ALA A 17 5.24 5.69 22.96
N HIS A 18 4.33 5.21 22.13
CA HIS A 18 4.56 4.16 21.12
C HIS A 18 5.10 4.70 19.79
N GLY A 19 5.35 6.01 19.68
CA GLY A 19 6.01 6.61 18.53
C GLY A 19 5.10 6.89 17.33
N VAL A 20 3.78 6.96 17.53
CA VAL A 20 2.84 7.35 16.47
C VAL A 20 3.04 8.83 16.13
N LYS A 21 3.23 9.13 14.84
CA LYS A 21 3.55 10.47 14.34
C LYS A 21 2.47 11.07 13.43
N HIS A 22 1.59 10.26 12.90
CA HIS A 22 0.62 10.67 11.87
C HIS A 22 -0.81 10.27 12.28
N ALA A 23 -1.74 11.21 12.11
CA ALA A 23 -3.15 11.00 12.37
C ALA A 23 -4.01 11.63 11.26
N VAL A 24 -4.76 10.83 10.52
CA VAL A 24 -5.80 11.30 9.61
C VAL A 24 -7.09 11.43 10.42
N VAL A 25 -7.69 12.61 10.40
CA VAL A 25 -8.84 12.94 11.25
C VAL A 25 -10.03 13.35 10.41
N CYS A 26 -11.17 12.72 10.66
CA CYS A 26 -12.44 13.06 10.04
C CYS A 26 -13.27 13.98 10.95
N PRO A 27 -14.08 14.90 10.39
CA PRO A 27 -14.90 15.80 11.17
C PRO A 27 -16.01 15.04 11.91
N GLY A 28 -16.35 15.50 13.11
CA GLY A 28 -17.44 14.96 13.90
C GLY A 28 -17.44 15.52 15.32
N SER A 29 -18.61 15.56 15.96
CA SER A 29 -18.74 16.07 17.32
C SER A 29 -18.31 15.04 18.36
N ARG A 30 -18.61 13.75 18.16
CA ARG A 30 -18.30 12.70 19.14
C ARG A 30 -16.80 12.44 19.28
N ASN A 31 -16.05 12.52 18.17
CA ASN A 31 -14.60 12.36 18.17
C ASN A 31 -13.83 13.67 18.49
N ALA A 32 -14.51 14.80 18.68
CA ALA A 32 -13.85 16.09 18.93
C ALA A 32 -12.85 16.05 20.10
N PRO A 33 -13.12 15.40 21.26
CA PRO A 33 -12.13 15.28 22.33
C PRO A 33 -10.84 14.58 21.88
N ILE A 34 -10.95 13.55 21.03
CA ILE A 34 -9.81 12.78 20.51
C ILE A 34 -9.03 13.65 19.51
N VAL A 35 -9.74 14.23 18.53
CA VAL A 35 -9.13 15.08 17.49
C VAL A 35 -8.42 16.29 18.11
N HIS A 36 -9.06 16.92 19.11
CA HIS A 36 -8.44 18.04 19.85
C HIS A 36 -7.13 17.61 20.48
N ASN A 37 -7.13 16.51 21.23
CA ASN A 37 -5.91 16.03 21.89
C ASN A 37 -4.80 15.67 20.88
N LEU A 38 -5.15 15.01 19.77
CA LEU A 38 -4.17 14.70 18.71
C LEU A 38 -3.55 15.98 18.12
N ASN A 39 -4.36 17.02 17.90
CA ASN A 39 -3.89 18.29 17.36
C ASN A 39 -3.02 19.09 18.34
N GLU A 40 -3.32 19.00 19.65
CA GLU A 40 -2.52 19.66 20.71
C GLU A 40 -1.19 18.93 21.01
N CYS A 41 -0.96 17.75 20.42
CA CYS A 41 0.26 16.97 20.61
C CYS A 41 1.30 17.27 19.52
N PRO A 42 2.38 18.05 19.80
CA PRO A 42 3.37 18.42 18.79
C PRO A 42 4.04 17.24 18.05
N PRO A 43 4.24 16.05 18.65
CA PRO A 43 4.78 14.90 17.93
C PRO A 43 3.86 14.33 16.85
N ILE A 44 2.55 14.64 16.87
CA ILE A 44 1.56 14.09 15.96
C ILE A 44 1.18 15.13 14.91
N THR A 45 1.35 14.77 13.64
CA THR A 45 0.86 15.57 12.52
C THR A 45 -0.55 15.13 12.14
N CYS A 46 -1.52 16.06 12.23
CA CYS A 46 -2.92 15.81 11.88
C CYS A 46 -3.22 16.21 10.43
N TYR A 47 -3.94 15.33 9.72
CA TYR A 47 -4.39 15.52 8.33
C TYR A 47 -5.92 15.50 8.29
N PRO A 48 -6.58 16.66 8.08
CA PRO A 48 -8.04 16.72 8.03
C PRO A 48 -8.57 16.25 6.69
N ILE A 49 -9.32 15.15 6.69
CA ILE A 49 -9.99 14.57 5.50
C ILE A 49 -11.46 14.33 5.85
N THR A 50 -12.38 14.85 5.02
CA THR A 50 -13.81 14.83 5.33
C THR A 50 -14.49 13.50 5.00
N ASP A 51 -14.18 12.91 3.85
CA ASP A 51 -14.70 11.59 3.43
C ASP A 51 -13.90 10.49 4.13
N GLU A 52 -14.54 9.70 4.97
CA GLU A 52 -13.88 8.66 5.77
C GLU A 52 -13.26 7.57 4.89
N ARG A 53 -13.85 7.20 3.76
CA ARG A 53 -13.27 6.27 2.81
C ARG A 53 -11.96 6.81 2.26
N SER A 54 -11.96 8.05 1.77
CA SER A 54 -10.75 8.74 1.33
C SER A 54 -9.74 8.88 2.46
N ALA A 55 -10.18 9.15 3.70
CA ALA A 55 -9.32 9.24 4.88
C ALA A 55 -8.58 7.94 5.17
N GLY A 56 -9.27 6.81 5.09
CA GLY A 56 -8.65 5.49 5.26
C GLY A 56 -7.56 5.20 4.23
N PHE A 57 -7.82 5.48 2.95
CA PHE A 57 -6.83 5.31 1.88
C PHE A 57 -5.71 6.37 1.94
N PHE A 58 -6.01 7.58 2.38
CA PHE A 58 -5.00 8.61 2.63
C PHE A 58 -4.04 8.16 3.74
N ALA A 59 -4.56 7.58 4.82
CA ALA A 59 -3.73 6.99 5.88
C ALA A 59 -2.89 5.81 5.38
N LEU A 60 -3.44 4.95 4.51
CA LEU A 60 -2.68 3.90 3.84
C LEU A 60 -1.51 4.47 3.05
N GLY A 61 -1.71 5.57 2.31
CA GLY A 61 -0.64 6.24 1.57
C GLY A 61 0.46 6.79 2.50
N ILE A 62 0.09 7.35 3.65
CA ILE A 62 1.07 7.77 4.67
C ILE A 62 1.85 6.55 5.19
N ALA A 63 1.17 5.46 5.54
CA ALA A 63 1.82 4.24 6.02
C ALA A 63 2.79 3.67 4.98
N GLN A 64 2.42 3.62 3.71
CA GLN A 64 3.33 3.22 2.61
C GLN A 64 4.57 4.12 2.50
N ALA A 65 4.39 5.44 2.67
CA ALA A 65 5.49 6.40 2.56
C ALA A 65 6.46 6.37 3.75
N THR A 66 5.96 6.09 4.95
CA THR A 66 6.74 6.18 6.21
C THR A 66 7.16 4.83 6.77
N ASP A 67 6.44 3.77 6.40
CA ASP A 67 6.54 2.43 7.01
C ASP A 67 6.23 2.42 8.52
N GLU A 68 5.37 3.34 8.94
CA GLU A 68 4.98 3.54 10.34
C GLU A 68 3.46 3.37 10.52
N PRO A 69 2.98 2.97 11.72
CA PRO A 69 1.55 2.93 12.03
C PRO A 69 0.91 4.32 11.94
N VAL A 70 -0.26 4.41 11.31
CA VAL A 70 -1.00 5.67 11.11
C VAL A 70 -2.36 5.60 11.77
N VAL A 71 -2.70 6.61 12.57
CA VAL A 71 -4.05 6.75 13.15
C VAL A 71 -5.03 7.23 12.10
N VAL A 72 -6.22 6.59 12.06
CA VAL A 72 -7.41 7.13 11.38
C VAL A 72 -8.50 7.32 12.42
N CYS A 73 -8.85 8.58 12.68
CA CYS A 73 -9.84 8.93 13.70
C CYS A 73 -11.17 9.35 13.07
N VAL A 74 -12.23 8.62 13.42
CA VAL A 74 -13.60 8.86 12.92
C VAL A 74 -14.61 9.05 14.04
N THR A 75 -15.73 9.70 13.72
CA THR A 75 -16.86 9.83 14.63
C THR A 75 -17.65 8.52 14.72
N SER A 76 -18.71 8.48 15.52
CA SER A 76 -19.55 7.30 15.70
C SER A 76 -20.45 7.00 14.49
N GLY A 77 -20.94 5.77 14.41
CA GLY A 77 -21.89 5.35 13.39
C GLY A 77 -21.25 4.90 12.09
N THR A 78 -21.87 5.22 10.96
CA THR A 78 -21.43 4.78 9.62
C THR A 78 -20.06 5.27 9.20
N ALA A 79 -19.52 6.30 9.85
CA ALA A 79 -18.16 6.78 9.66
C ALA A 79 -17.11 5.64 9.77
N LEU A 80 -17.28 4.77 10.78
CA LEU A 80 -16.43 3.58 10.94
C LEU A 80 -16.55 2.61 9.75
N LEU A 81 -17.78 2.39 9.25
CA LEU A 81 -18.01 1.43 8.15
C LEU A 81 -17.41 1.92 6.82
N ASN A 82 -17.33 3.22 6.61
CA ASN A 82 -16.69 3.81 5.44
C ASN A 82 -15.17 3.52 5.37
N LEU A 83 -14.54 3.18 6.49
CA LEU A 83 -13.11 2.77 6.50
C LEU A 83 -12.89 1.34 6.01
N ALA A 84 -13.93 0.49 5.94
CA ALA A 84 -13.77 -0.95 5.66
C ALA A 84 -12.96 -1.26 4.39
N PRO A 85 -13.15 -0.58 3.23
CA PRO A 85 -12.35 -0.84 2.03
C PRO A 85 -10.85 -0.57 2.25
N ALA A 86 -10.53 0.56 2.89
CA ALA A 86 -9.14 0.95 3.15
C ALA A 86 -8.46 0.05 4.18
N VAL A 87 -9.19 -0.37 5.21
CA VAL A 87 -8.69 -1.30 6.23
C VAL A 87 -8.43 -2.68 5.63
N ALA A 88 -9.36 -3.18 4.79
CA ALA A 88 -9.16 -4.44 4.09
C ALA A 88 -7.92 -4.38 3.18
N GLU A 89 -7.77 -3.30 2.41
CA GLU A 89 -6.61 -3.09 1.55
C GLU A 89 -5.31 -3.03 2.36
N ALA A 90 -5.28 -2.27 3.47
CA ALA A 90 -4.12 -2.15 4.36
C ALA A 90 -3.73 -3.50 4.99
N HIS A 91 -4.72 -4.30 5.42
CA HIS A 91 -4.51 -5.63 5.96
C HIS A 91 -3.76 -6.54 4.98
N TYR A 92 -4.22 -6.63 3.73
CA TYR A 92 -3.60 -7.49 2.70
C TYR A 92 -2.31 -6.90 2.10
N GLN A 93 -1.99 -5.64 2.38
CA GLN A 93 -0.71 -5.03 2.05
C GLN A 93 0.28 -4.99 3.22
N HIS A 94 -0.07 -5.54 4.37
CA HIS A 94 0.74 -5.46 5.58
C HIS A 94 1.14 -4.03 5.93
N GLN A 95 0.13 -3.12 5.94
CA GLN A 95 0.28 -1.72 6.32
C GLN A 95 -0.54 -1.45 7.58
N SER A 96 0.11 -0.93 8.64
CA SER A 96 -0.54 -0.76 9.93
C SER A 96 -1.41 0.49 9.98
N LEU A 97 -2.73 0.30 10.11
CA LEU A 97 -3.68 1.35 10.45
C LEU A 97 -4.20 1.17 11.87
N ILE A 98 -4.13 2.22 12.67
CA ILE A 98 -4.75 2.32 14.00
C ILE A 98 -6.07 3.04 13.84
N VAL A 99 -7.16 2.29 13.69
CA VAL A 99 -8.50 2.87 13.62
C VAL A 99 -8.95 3.28 15.02
N VAL A 100 -9.22 4.57 15.21
CA VAL A 100 -9.79 5.12 16.45
C VAL A 100 -11.19 5.63 16.15
N SER A 101 -12.22 4.96 16.64
CA SER A 101 -13.59 5.37 16.48
C SER A 101 -14.16 5.90 17.81
N ALA A 102 -14.69 7.13 17.80
CA ALA A 102 -15.53 7.55 18.89
C ALA A 102 -16.85 6.76 18.87
N ASP A 103 -17.42 6.52 20.05
CA ASP A 103 -18.68 5.79 20.15
C ASP A 103 -19.62 6.43 21.18
N ARG A 104 -20.89 6.05 21.12
CA ARG A 104 -21.85 6.28 22.20
C ARG A 104 -21.55 5.31 23.34
N PRO A 105 -21.93 5.65 24.60
CA PRO A 105 -21.94 4.67 25.68
C PRO A 105 -22.85 3.47 25.37
N ALA A 106 -22.45 2.30 25.86
CA ALA A 106 -23.06 1.02 25.48
C ALA A 106 -24.58 0.95 25.72
N GLU A 107 -25.08 1.66 26.74
CA GLU A 107 -26.51 1.71 27.08
C GLU A 107 -27.38 2.41 26.02
N TRP A 108 -26.77 3.21 25.11
CA TRP A 108 -27.49 3.91 24.04
C TRP A 108 -27.44 3.17 22.70
N ILE A 109 -26.64 2.12 22.58
CA ILE A 109 -26.55 1.35 21.34
C ILE A 109 -27.84 0.57 21.14
N ASP A 110 -28.37 0.61 19.90
CA ASP A 110 -29.64 0.00 19.50
C ASP A 110 -30.87 0.51 20.29
N GLN A 111 -30.79 1.72 20.86
CA GLN A 111 -31.88 2.37 21.59
C GLN A 111 -32.52 3.53 20.82
N LEU A 112 -32.41 3.53 19.46
CA LEU A 112 -32.89 4.59 18.57
C LEU A 112 -32.19 5.94 18.76
N ASP A 113 -31.05 5.96 19.47
CA ASP A 113 -30.22 7.16 19.54
C ASP A 113 -29.48 7.39 18.21
N GLY A 114 -29.29 8.68 17.85
CA GLY A 114 -28.67 9.05 16.55
C GLY A 114 -27.22 8.64 16.45
N GLN A 115 -26.78 8.22 15.26
CA GLN A 115 -25.41 7.81 14.93
C GLN A 115 -24.87 6.69 15.84
N THR A 116 -25.68 5.67 16.11
CA THR A 116 -25.29 4.46 16.83
C THR A 116 -25.32 3.25 15.92
N LEU A 117 -24.39 2.33 16.14
CA LEU A 117 -24.38 0.97 15.60
C LEU A 117 -23.44 0.10 16.44
N GLN A 118 -23.46 -1.21 16.23
CA GLN A 118 -22.55 -2.16 16.87
C GLN A 118 -21.12 -1.98 16.29
N GLN A 119 -20.35 -1.02 16.84
CA GLN A 119 -18.99 -0.71 16.37
C GLN A 119 -17.95 -1.76 16.75
N PRO A 120 -17.93 -2.30 18.00
CA PRO A 120 -17.01 -3.35 18.35
C PRO A 120 -17.18 -4.56 17.44
N GLY A 121 -16.09 -4.95 16.74
CA GLY A 121 -16.11 -6.07 15.81
C GLY A 121 -16.60 -5.79 14.39
N ALA A 122 -17.09 -4.58 14.07
CA ALA A 122 -17.55 -4.24 12.72
C ALA A 122 -16.48 -4.43 11.62
N LEU A 123 -15.20 -4.27 11.97
CA LEU A 123 -14.04 -4.47 11.08
C LEU A 123 -13.23 -5.74 11.44
N ALA A 124 -13.75 -6.62 12.29
CA ALA A 124 -13.02 -7.77 12.85
C ALA A 124 -12.28 -8.65 11.84
N PRO A 125 -12.78 -8.92 10.60
CA PRO A 125 -12.07 -9.77 9.65
C PRO A 125 -10.66 -9.28 9.27
N TRP A 126 -10.40 -8.00 9.41
CA TRP A 126 -9.14 -7.36 9.02
C TRP A 126 -8.36 -6.76 10.18
N MET A 127 -8.84 -6.95 11.41
CA MET A 127 -8.22 -6.40 12.62
C MET A 127 -7.51 -7.48 13.42
N LYS A 128 -6.22 -7.31 13.67
CA LYS A 128 -5.46 -8.17 14.58
C LYS A 128 -5.96 -8.05 16.00
N LYS A 129 -6.32 -6.82 16.40
CA LYS A 129 -6.85 -6.53 17.74
C LYS A 129 -7.94 -5.47 17.66
N THR A 130 -9.04 -5.72 18.37
CA THR A 130 -10.07 -4.72 18.64
C THR A 130 -10.23 -4.58 20.16
N VAL A 131 -10.20 -3.34 20.65
CA VAL A 131 -10.42 -3.02 22.05
C VAL A 131 -11.49 -1.93 22.18
N THR A 132 -12.31 -2.00 23.24
CA THR A 132 -13.24 -0.94 23.62
C THR A 132 -12.78 -0.36 24.96
N LEU A 133 -12.49 0.94 24.97
CA LEU A 133 -12.02 1.60 26.17
C LEU A 133 -13.16 1.79 27.19
N PRO A 134 -12.88 1.66 28.49
CA PRO A 134 -13.87 1.99 29.51
C PRO A 134 -14.16 3.50 29.51
N ASP A 135 -15.41 3.90 29.74
CA ASP A 135 -15.72 5.29 30.05
C ASP A 135 -15.30 5.59 31.49
N LEU A 136 -14.35 6.51 31.63
CA LEU A 136 -13.82 6.92 32.92
C LEU A 136 -14.48 8.19 33.48
N SER A 137 -15.46 8.77 32.75
CA SER A 137 -16.11 10.04 33.11
C SER A 137 -16.81 10.04 34.48
N PRO A 138 -17.46 8.94 34.94
CA PRO A 138 -18.13 8.92 36.24
C PRO A 138 -17.20 8.95 37.45
N LEU A 139 -15.90 8.66 37.26
CA LEU A 139 -14.95 8.52 38.37
C LEU A 139 -14.51 9.88 38.95
N THR A 140 -14.71 10.97 38.25
CA THR A 140 -14.24 12.29 38.66
C THR A 140 -15.11 12.99 39.70
N SER A 141 -16.38 12.55 39.89
CA SER A 141 -17.35 13.23 40.78
C SER A 141 -17.46 12.65 42.20
N HIS A 142 -16.95 11.44 42.46
CA HIS A 142 -17.18 10.74 43.75
C HIS A 142 -15.93 10.10 44.36
N TYR A 143 -14.76 10.17 43.76
CA TYR A 143 -13.56 9.60 44.34
C TYR A 143 -12.64 10.70 44.92
N SER A 144 -12.32 10.57 46.21
CA SER A 144 -11.28 11.36 46.85
C SER A 144 -9.94 11.17 46.12
N PRO A 145 -9.10 12.21 45.99
CA PRO A 145 -7.74 12.09 45.42
C PRO A 145 -6.91 10.95 45.99
N LEU A 146 -7.19 10.53 47.24
CA LEU A 146 -6.51 9.41 47.91
C LEU A 146 -6.95 8.02 47.39
N THR A 147 -8.12 7.90 46.70
CA THR A 147 -8.62 6.62 46.19
C THR A 147 -8.50 6.48 44.66
N SER A 148 -8.13 7.54 43.96
CA SER A 148 -7.95 7.52 42.49
C SER A 148 -6.89 6.52 42.02
N HIS A 149 -5.86 6.24 42.85
CA HIS A 149 -4.83 5.25 42.59
C HIS A 149 -5.32 3.79 42.78
N LEU A 150 -6.50 3.56 43.34
CA LEU A 150 -7.05 2.25 43.63
C LEU A 150 -8.13 1.81 42.65
N SER A 151 -8.56 2.70 41.74
CA SER A 151 -9.55 2.30 40.72
C SER A 151 -8.88 1.41 39.65
N PRO A 152 -9.40 0.21 39.37
CA PRO A 152 -8.85 -0.65 38.33
C PRO A 152 -9.10 -0.16 36.90
N LEU A 153 -10.00 0.81 36.70
CA LEU A 153 -10.43 1.26 35.37
C LEU A 153 -9.37 2.05 34.60
N PRO A 154 -8.63 3.02 35.16
CA PRO A 154 -7.51 3.66 34.47
C PRO A 154 -6.41 2.66 34.09
N TRP A 155 -6.07 1.74 34.99
CA TRP A 155 -5.15 0.63 34.69
C TRP A 155 -5.68 -0.25 33.55
N HIS A 156 -6.98 -0.56 33.54
CA HIS A 156 -7.61 -1.37 32.48
C HIS A 156 -7.57 -0.63 31.14
N CYS A 157 -7.87 0.68 31.10
CA CYS A 157 -7.75 1.51 29.91
C CYS A 157 -6.31 1.52 29.37
N ASN A 158 -5.31 1.79 30.22
CA ASN A 158 -3.90 1.75 29.87
C ASN A 158 -3.51 0.37 29.25
N ARG A 159 -3.92 -0.73 29.88
CA ARG A 159 -3.64 -2.09 29.39
C ARG A 159 -4.22 -2.32 28.01
N LEU A 160 -5.51 -1.96 27.77
CA LEU A 160 -6.17 -2.16 26.49
C LEU A 160 -5.51 -1.36 25.34
N VAL A 161 -5.14 -0.11 25.62
CA VAL A 161 -4.43 0.70 24.62
C VAL A 161 -3.06 0.11 24.30
N ASN A 162 -2.28 -0.29 25.32
CA ASN A 162 -1.00 -0.97 25.10
C ASN A 162 -1.17 -2.27 24.30
N GLU A 163 -2.19 -3.09 24.60
CA GLU A 163 -2.46 -4.32 23.85
C GLU A 163 -2.70 -4.05 22.35
N ALA A 164 -3.43 -3.00 22.02
CA ALA A 164 -3.66 -2.63 20.62
C ALA A 164 -2.39 -2.06 19.97
N LEU A 165 -1.66 -1.17 20.64
CA LEU A 165 -0.48 -0.52 20.09
C LEU A 165 0.71 -1.47 19.94
N ILE A 166 0.86 -2.46 20.82
CA ILE A 166 1.86 -3.52 20.67
C ILE A 166 1.62 -4.33 19.38
N GLU A 167 0.36 -4.63 19.04
CA GLU A 167 0.07 -5.29 17.78
C GLU A 167 0.32 -4.34 16.60
N ALA A 168 -0.15 -3.09 16.65
CA ALA A 168 0.03 -2.14 15.56
C ALA A 168 1.50 -1.82 15.23
N THR A 169 2.40 -1.98 16.19
CA THR A 169 3.85 -1.76 16.03
C THR A 169 4.65 -3.05 15.85
N ASP A 170 3.97 -4.17 15.63
CA ASP A 170 4.59 -5.45 15.28
C ASP A 170 5.16 -5.42 13.85
N ASP A 171 6.23 -6.15 13.59
CA ASP A 171 6.90 -6.20 12.28
C ASP A 171 6.01 -6.75 11.14
N THR A 172 4.90 -7.43 11.48
CA THR A 172 3.90 -7.87 10.49
C THR A 172 2.92 -6.77 10.09
N HIS A 173 3.00 -5.59 10.71
CA HIS A 173 2.22 -4.39 10.42
C HIS A 173 0.69 -4.59 10.34
N PRO A 174 0.06 -5.22 11.33
CA PRO A 174 -1.36 -5.47 11.29
C PRO A 174 -2.20 -4.23 11.64
N CYS A 175 -3.44 -4.20 11.15
CA CYS A 175 -4.42 -3.19 11.54
C CYS A 175 -5.01 -3.49 12.92
N VAL A 176 -5.33 -2.43 13.67
CA VAL A 176 -5.98 -2.51 14.99
C VAL A 176 -7.13 -1.50 15.11
N HIS A 177 -8.12 -1.81 15.96
CA HIS A 177 -9.25 -0.93 16.21
C HIS A 177 -9.37 -0.61 17.71
N ILE A 178 -9.44 0.67 18.03
CA ILE A 178 -9.67 1.21 19.38
C ILE A 178 -10.99 1.96 19.36
N ASN A 179 -12.03 1.34 19.91
CA ASN A 179 -13.35 1.95 20.09
C ASN A 179 -13.39 2.75 21.39
N VAL A 180 -13.81 4.01 21.32
CA VAL A 180 -13.76 4.98 22.44
C VAL A 180 -15.16 5.50 22.77
N PRO A 181 -15.88 4.84 23.67
CA PRO A 181 -17.16 5.37 24.19
C PRO A 181 -16.95 6.69 24.95
N LEU A 182 -17.75 7.69 24.64
CA LEU A 182 -17.66 9.02 25.23
C LEU A 182 -19.03 9.55 25.64
N ASN A 183 -19.17 9.84 26.93
CA ASN A 183 -20.33 10.55 27.50
C ASN A 183 -20.20 12.05 27.32
N GLU A 184 -21.32 12.76 27.30
CA GLU A 184 -21.35 14.21 27.38
C GLU A 184 -21.00 14.70 28.81
N PRO A 185 -20.55 15.94 28.99
CA PRO A 185 -20.19 16.92 27.95
C PRO A 185 -18.90 16.56 27.21
N LEU A 186 -18.81 16.92 25.90
CA LEU A 186 -17.66 16.57 25.06
C LEU A 186 -16.63 17.69 24.92
N PHE A 187 -17.02 18.94 25.12
CA PHE A 187 -16.23 20.11 24.72
C PHE A 187 -15.66 20.86 25.93
N ASP A 188 -15.04 20.11 26.83
CA ASP A 188 -14.30 20.65 27.98
C ASP A 188 -12.82 20.31 27.86
N PHE A 189 -11.98 21.33 27.67
CA PHE A 189 -10.56 21.24 27.37
C PHE A 189 -9.75 21.99 28.45
N THR A 190 -9.75 21.45 29.65
CA THR A 190 -9.22 22.09 30.86
C THR A 190 -8.00 21.41 31.44
N VAL A 191 -7.55 20.26 30.89
CA VAL A 191 -6.39 19.55 31.40
C VAL A 191 -5.11 20.14 30.81
N GLU A 192 -4.17 20.57 31.67
CA GLU A 192 -2.95 21.26 31.27
C GLU A 192 -1.91 20.33 30.64
N THR A 193 -1.77 19.12 31.18
CA THR A 193 -0.77 18.15 30.75
C THR A 193 -1.37 16.75 30.62
N LEU A 194 -0.90 16.00 29.64
CA LEU A 194 -1.24 14.58 29.52
C LEU A 194 -0.65 13.79 30.70
N PRO A 195 -1.32 12.71 31.14
CA PRO A 195 -0.77 11.83 32.16
C PRO A 195 0.50 11.12 31.67
N GLU A 196 1.43 10.87 32.56
CA GLU A 196 2.52 9.96 32.31
C GLU A 196 2.03 8.52 32.45
N GLU A 197 2.00 7.77 31.34
CA GLU A 197 1.41 6.45 31.27
C GLU A 197 2.47 5.36 31.21
N ARG A 198 2.16 4.21 31.84
CA ARG A 198 3.01 3.03 31.74
C ARG A 198 2.97 2.46 30.34
N VAL A 199 4.13 2.38 29.67
CA VAL A 199 4.30 1.76 28.35
C VAL A 199 4.66 0.28 28.53
N ILE A 200 3.93 -0.59 27.83
CA ILE A 200 4.22 -2.03 27.76
C ILE A 200 4.82 -2.30 26.38
N ARG A 201 5.95 -3.01 26.34
CA ARG A 201 6.62 -3.38 25.10
C ARG A 201 6.73 -4.89 24.99
N ARG A 202 6.59 -5.42 23.77
CA ARG A 202 6.87 -6.82 23.44
C ARG A 202 8.33 -6.91 22.96
N TYR A 203 9.06 -7.91 23.46
CA TYR A 203 10.39 -8.24 22.98
C TYR A 203 10.38 -9.67 22.47
N ALA A 204 10.70 -9.84 21.19
CA ALA A 204 10.91 -11.15 20.58
C ALA A 204 12.42 -11.47 20.53
N PRO A 205 12.83 -12.76 20.63
CA PRO A 205 14.20 -13.14 20.34
C PRO A 205 14.53 -12.81 18.88
N ALA A 206 15.80 -12.46 18.63
CA ALA A 206 16.26 -12.31 17.24
C ALA A 206 16.12 -13.65 16.49
N THR A 207 15.54 -13.62 15.29
CA THR A 207 15.41 -14.79 14.44
C THR A 207 16.76 -15.07 13.77
N ASP A 208 17.28 -16.30 13.93
CA ASP A 208 18.48 -16.76 13.25
C ASP A 208 18.09 -17.42 11.92
N TYR A 209 18.30 -16.70 10.82
CA TYR A 209 18.06 -17.20 9.47
C TYR A 209 19.22 -18.03 8.89
N SER A 210 20.31 -18.25 9.63
CA SER A 210 21.43 -19.08 9.17
C SER A 210 21.06 -20.55 8.97
N CYS A 211 20.01 -21.02 9.68
CA CYS A 211 19.49 -22.38 9.64
C CYS A 211 18.23 -22.45 8.77
N LEU A 212 18.41 -22.50 7.45
CA LEU A 212 17.30 -22.74 6.52
C LEU A 212 16.84 -24.20 6.53
N PRO A 213 15.56 -24.49 6.18
CA PRO A 213 15.08 -25.87 6.08
C PRO A 213 15.91 -26.70 5.10
N GLN A 214 16.46 -27.84 5.55
CA GLN A 214 17.28 -28.70 4.69
C GLN A 214 16.54 -29.13 3.43
N GLN A 215 15.24 -29.41 3.54
CA GLN A 215 14.40 -29.79 2.41
C GLN A 215 14.33 -28.70 1.32
N LEU A 216 14.29 -27.41 1.71
CA LEU A 216 14.37 -26.29 0.77
C LEU A 216 15.70 -26.32 -0.02
N LEU A 217 16.81 -26.56 0.70
CA LEU A 217 18.14 -26.61 0.09
C LEU A 217 18.26 -27.80 -0.85
N ASP A 218 17.76 -28.98 -0.45
CA ASP A 218 17.78 -30.19 -1.25
C ASP A 218 16.92 -30.06 -2.52
N ASP A 219 15.69 -29.51 -2.38
CA ASP A 219 14.78 -29.28 -3.49
C ASP A 219 15.43 -28.30 -4.51
N LEU A 220 16.01 -27.20 -4.02
CA LEU A 220 16.68 -26.21 -4.87
C LEU A 220 17.92 -26.78 -5.56
N GLN A 221 18.74 -27.55 -4.84
CA GLN A 221 19.96 -28.14 -5.38
C GLN A 221 19.68 -29.21 -6.44
N SER A 222 18.60 -29.97 -6.30
CA SER A 222 18.19 -30.99 -7.26
C SER A 222 17.45 -30.45 -8.48
N ALA A 223 17.01 -29.19 -8.43
CA ALA A 223 16.23 -28.57 -9.49
C ALA A 223 16.99 -28.47 -10.82
N LYS A 224 16.29 -28.77 -11.91
CA LYS A 224 16.77 -28.60 -13.29
C LYS A 224 16.30 -27.30 -13.92
N ARG A 225 15.17 -26.77 -13.44
CA ARG A 225 14.50 -25.58 -13.94
C ARG A 225 14.05 -24.67 -12.76
N PRO A 226 15.00 -24.22 -11.92
CA PRO A 226 14.70 -23.38 -10.79
C PRO A 226 14.29 -21.97 -11.23
N LEU A 227 13.26 -21.42 -10.58
CA LEU A 227 12.70 -20.10 -10.84
C LEU A 227 12.47 -19.37 -9.52
N ILE A 228 12.87 -18.11 -9.44
CA ILE A 228 12.48 -17.20 -8.37
C ILE A 228 11.44 -16.22 -8.92
N VAL A 229 10.34 -16.04 -8.19
CA VAL A 229 9.27 -15.13 -8.58
C VAL A 229 9.03 -14.13 -7.46
N PHE A 230 9.06 -12.84 -7.80
CA PHE A 230 8.73 -11.78 -6.88
C PHE A 230 7.35 -11.19 -7.23
N GLY A 231 6.44 -11.25 -6.24
CA GLY A 231 5.20 -10.48 -6.24
C GLY A 231 5.39 -9.09 -5.62
N GLN A 232 4.29 -8.53 -5.10
CA GLN A 232 4.32 -7.23 -4.44
C GLN A 232 5.19 -7.27 -3.18
N LEU A 233 6.11 -6.31 -3.08
CA LEU A 233 6.96 -6.08 -1.91
C LEU A 233 7.12 -4.58 -1.68
N SER A 234 7.12 -4.16 -0.43
CA SER A 234 7.36 -2.76 -0.10
C SER A 234 8.80 -2.36 -0.42
N PRO A 235 9.01 -1.31 -1.25
CA PRO A 235 10.35 -0.78 -1.48
C PRO A 235 11.01 -0.18 -0.23
N ARG A 236 10.28 -0.07 0.87
CA ARG A 236 10.80 0.38 2.17
C ARG A 236 11.39 -0.76 2.99
N ARG A 237 10.97 -1.99 2.74
CA ARG A 237 11.32 -3.16 3.56
C ARG A 237 12.21 -4.17 2.87
N PHE A 238 12.30 -4.12 1.54
CA PHE A 238 13.07 -5.09 0.77
C PHE A 238 14.08 -4.42 -0.14
N HIS A 239 15.32 -4.88 -0.06
CA HIS A 239 16.44 -4.47 -0.88
C HIS A 239 17.16 -5.72 -1.35
N TYR A 240 17.56 -5.75 -2.61
CA TYR A 240 18.21 -6.94 -3.18
C TYR A 240 19.76 -6.91 -3.09
N GLU A 241 20.31 -5.96 -2.35
CA GLU A 241 21.77 -5.88 -2.13
C GLU A 241 22.27 -7.10 -1.35
N GLY A 242 23.38 -7.71 -1.82
CA GLY A 242 23.96 -8.89 -1.17
C GLY A 242 23.30 -10.22 -1.54
N ILE A 243 22.49 -10.25 -2.63
CA ILE A 243 21.83 -11.47 -3.15
C ILE A 243 22.36 -11.80 -4.57
N ASP A 244 23.54 -11.33 -4.89
CA ASP A 244 24.09 -11.37 -6.27
C ASP A 244 24.42 -12.78 -6.74
N HIS A 245 24.90 -13.67 -5.86
CA HIS A 245 25.26 -15.05 -6.23
C HIS A 245 24.02 -15.83 -6.61
N LEU A 246 22.97 -15.79 -5.80
CA LEU A 246 21.71 -16.47 -6.07
C LEU A 246 21.12 -16.03 -7.41
N PHE A 247 21.05 -14.71 -7.66
CA PHE A 247 20.48 -14.14 -8.89
C PHE A 247 21.37 -14.35 -10.12
N SER A 248 22.67 -14.56 -9.94
CA SER A 248 23.56 -14.92 -11.06
C SER A 248 23.38 -16.36 -11.53
N HIS A 249 22.81 -17.23 -10.70
CA HIS A 249 22.64 -18.65 -10.99
C HIS A 249 21.21 -19.04 -11.34
N ILE A 250 20.20 -18.38 -10.76
CA ILE A 250 18.79 -18.70 -10.95
C ILE A 250 18.12 -17.56 -11.72
N ILE A 251 17.16 -17.91 -12.56
CA ILE A 251 16.32 -16.90 -13.24
C ILE A 251 15.35 -16.27 -12.25
N VAL A 252 15.24 -14.95 -12.33
CA VAL A 252 14.32 -14.14 -11.49
C VAL A 252 13.29 -13.50 -12.40
N LEU A 253 12.02 -13.72 -12.11
CA LEU A 253 10.90 -13.01 -12.70
C LEU A 253 10.27 -12.09 -11.64
N HIS A 254 10.08 -10.85 -11.99
CA HIS A 254 9.50 -9.85 -11.09
C HIS A 254 8.60 -8.88 -11.83
N GLU A 255 7.60 -8.39 -11.15
CA GLU A 255 6.67 -7.36 -11.59
C GLU A 255 7.12 -5.95 -11.17
N ALA A 256 6.39 -4.93 -11.63
CA ALA A 256 6.64 -3.53 -11.27
C ALA A 256 6.50 -3.26 -9.76
N LEU A 257 5.71 -4.08 -9.05
CA LEU A 257 5.49 -3.97 -7.61
C LEU A 257 6.59 -4.61 -6.75
N ALA A 258 7.57 -5.25 -7.37
CA ALA A 258 8.79 -5.68 -6.70
C ALA A 258 9.85 -4.58 -6.86
N PRO A 259 10.69 -4.31 -5.83
CA PRO A 259 11.58 -3.14 -5.82
C PRO A 259 12.86 -3.35 -6.64
N PHE A 260 12.69 -3.68 -7.92
CA PHE A 260 13.78 -3.78 -8.89
C PHE A 260 13.84 -2.53 -9.77
N THR A 261 15.00 -2.27 -10.36
CA THR A 261 15.22 -1.08 -11.20
C THR A 261 14.54 -1.12 -12.57
N SER A 262 14.07 -2.30 -13.00
CA SER A 262 13.34 -2.50 -14.26
C SER A 262 12.41 -3.68 -14.11
N VAL A 263 11.38 -3.77 -14.92
CA VAL A 263 10.44 -4.90 -14.94
C VAL A 263 10.92 -6.02 -15.85
N SER A 264 10.61 -7.28 -15.50
CA SER A 264 10.84 -8.44 -16.36
C SER A 264 9.75 -8.51 -17.43
N PRO A 265 10.06 -8.48 -18.74
CA PRO A 265 9.07 -8.51 -19.83
C PRO A 265 8.51 -9.91 -20.11
N PHE A 266 8.19 -10.66 -19.06
CA PHE A 266 7.71 -12.06 -19.19
C PHE A 266 6.30 -12.16 -19.78
N GLU A 267 5.49 -11.11 -19.73
CA GLU A 267 4.16 -11.09 -20.35
C GLU A 267 4.23 -11.36 -21.86
N GLU A 268 5.24 -10.84 -22.53
CA GLU A 268 5.52 -11.05 -23.96
C GLU A 268 6.06 -12.45 -24.23
N VAL A 269 6.82 -13.02 -23.29
CA VAL A 269 7.33 -14.40 -23.39
C VAL A 269 6.20 -15.42 -23.17
N LEU A 270 5.32 -15.17 -22.18
CA LEU A 270 4.22 -16.06 -21.78
C LEU A 270 2.97 -15.86 -22.64
N THR A 271 3.13 -15.61 -23.94
CA THR A 271 1.96 -15.52 -24.84
C THR A 271 1.34 -16.91 -25.07
N PRO A 272 0.00 -17.01 -25.08
CA PRO A 272 -0.68 -18.28 -25.36
C PRO A 272 -0.21 -18.91 -26.68
N HIS A 273 -0.08 -20.25 -26.69
CA HIS A 273 0.35 -21.04 -27.85
C HIS A 273 1.81 -20.85 -28.29
N SER A 274 2.66 -20.23 -27.49
CA SER A 274 4.10 -20.19 -27.77
C SER A 274 4.71 -21.58 -27.65
N SER A 275 5.44 -22.01 -28.67
CA SER A 275 6.04 -23.36 -28.77
C SER A 275 7.07 -23.68 -27.68
N HIS A 276 7.58 -22.66 -27.01
CA HIS A 276 8.61 -22.80 -25.98
C HIS A 276 8.07 -22.96 -24.54
N LEU A 277 6.77 -22.77 -24.29
CA LEU A 277 6.21 -22.77 -22.93
C LEU A 277 6.52 -24.05 -22.16
N SER A 278 6.39 -25.22 -22.79
CA SER A 278 6.68 -26.50 -22.13
C SER A 278 8.15 -26.65 -21.67
N SER A 279 9.08 -26.04 -22.40
CA SER A 279 10.51 -26.06 -22.02
C SER A 279 10.83 -25.06 -20.88
N LEU A 280 9.96 -24.08 -20.69
CA LEU A 280 10.09 -23.05 -19.66
C LEU A 280 9.37 -23.40 -18.34
N THR A 281 8.54 -24.46 -18.30
CA THR A 281 7.82 -24.88 -17.08
C THR A 281 8.82 -25.21 -15.99
N PRO A 282 8.79 -24.54 -14.83
CA PRO A 282 9.74 -24.80 -13.73
C PRO A 282 9.47 -26.14 -13.03
N ASP A 283 10.48 -26.69 -12.38
CA ASP A 283 10.37 -27.82 -11.45
C ASP A 283 10.64 -27.42 -9.99
N PHE A 284 11.12 -26.19 -9.78
CA PHE A 284 11.27 -25.56 -8.48
C PHE A 284 10.87 -24.08 -8.61
N ILE A 285 10.08 -23.59 -7.65
CA ILE A 285 9.64 -22.20 -7.56
C ILE A 285 9.96 -21.66 -6.16
N LEU A 286 10.71 -20.58 -6.07
CA LEU A 286 10.81 -19.78 -4.85
C LEU A 286 9.95 -18.53 -5.03
N TYR A 287 8.85 -18.46 -4.30
CA TYR A 287 7.93 -17.33 -4.36
C TYR A 287 8.17 -16.37 -3.18
N VAL A 288 8.41 -15.10 -3.48
CA VAL A 288 8.74 -14.05 -2.52
C VAL A 288 7.75 -12.90 -2.66
N GLY A 289 7.21 -12.43 -1.55
CA GLY A 289 6.24 -11.33 -1.54
C GLY A 289 4.78 -11.77 -1.72
N ASP A 290 3.92 -10.76 -1.94
CA ASP A 290 2.47 -10.92 -1.93
C ASP A 290 1.86 -10.99 -3.34
N ALA A 291 0.78 -10.25 -3.59
CA ALA A 291 0.00 -10.38 -4.81
C ALA A 291 0.81 -10.24 -6.12
N ILE A 292 0.54 -11.11 -7.08
CA ILE A 292 1.00 -11.02 -8.47
C ILE A 292 -0.12 -10.39 -9.31
N VAL A 293 0.21 -9.43 -10.16
CA VAL A 293 -0.71 -8.74 -11.08
C VAL A 293 -1.03 -9.61 -12.29
N SER A 294 0.01 -10.25 -12.87
CA SER A 294 -0.08 -11.01 -14.12
C SER A 294 -0.95 -12.26 -13.99
N LYS A 295 -2.02 -12.31 -14.78
CA LYS A 295 -2.84 -13.53 -14.92
C LYS A 295 -2.08 -14.62 -15.72
N ARG A 296 -1.24 -14.22 -16.71
CA ARG A 296 -0.46 -15.16 -17.53
C ARG A 296 0.58 -15.86 -16.68
N LEU A 297 1.32 -15.11 -15.86
CA LEU A 297 2.31 -15.69 -14.94
C LEU A 297 1.64 -16.66 -13.96
N LYS A 298 0.53 -16.27 -13.33
CA LYS A 298 -0.21 -17.18 -12.44
C LYS A 298 -0.65 -18.47 -13.12
N HIS A 299 -1.16 -18.37 -14.35
CA HIS A 299 -1.59 -19.54 -15.11
C HIS A 299 -0.40 -20.44 -15.43
N PHE A 300 0.68 -19.88 -15.96
CA PHE A 300 1.92 -20.58 -16.27
C PHE A 300 2.49 -21.33 -15.05
N LEU A 301 2.49 -20.70 -13.87
CA LEU A 301 2.99 -21.32 -12.64
C LEU A 301 2.05 -22.40 -12.08
N ARG A 302 0.73 -22.29 -12.34
CA ARG A 302 -0.25 -23.34 -11.99
C ARG A 302 -0.16 -24.55 -12.90
N GLU A 303 0.26 -24.38 -14.14
CA GLU A 303 0.51 -25.51 -15.06
C GLU A 303 1.77 -26.31 -14.71
N ALA A 304 2.60 -25.80 -13.82
CA ALA A 304 3.77 -26.50 -13.29
C ALA A 304 3.38 -27.42 -12.11
N GLU A 305 2.48 -28.40 -12.35
CA GLU A 305 1.89 -29.25 -11.31
C GLU A 305 2.93 -30.02 -10.49
N ASP A 306 4.03 -30.46 -11.11
CA ASP A 306 5.11 -31.21 -10.46
C ASP A 306 6.17 -30.31 -9.80
N ALA A 307 6.01 -29.00 -9.83
CA ALA A 307 7.00 -28.07 -9.26
C ALA A 307 6.96 -28.09 -7.73
N HIS A 308 8.11 -28.05 -7.09
CA HIS A 308 8.23 -27.83 -5.66
C HIS A 308 8.25 -26.32 -5.39
N THR A 309 7.08 -25.77 -4.97
CA THR A 309 7.00 -24.36 -4.61
C THR A 309 7.30 -24.13 -3.13
N TRP A 310 8.24 -23.25 -2.88
CA TRP A 310 8.55 -22.71 -1.55
C TRP A 310 8.19 -21.24 -1.51
N ARG A 311 7.54 -20.82 -0.43
CA ARG A 311 7.17 -19.41 -0.22
C ARG A 311 7.95 -18.81 0.94
N ILE A 312 8.47 -17.60 0.78
CA ILE A 312 8.94 -16.76 1.86
C ILE A 312 7.78 -15.84 2.24
N SER A 313 7.34 -15.91 3.51
CA SER A 313 6.18 -15.19 4.02
C SER A 313 6.51 -14.52 5.36
N LEU A 314 6.10 -13.27 5.51
CA LEU A 314 6.27 -12.53 6.76
C LEU A 314 5.35 -13.08 7.88
N THR A 315 4.12 -13.47 7.54
CA THR A 315 3.08 -13.87 8.50
C THR A 315 3.04 -15.38 8.75
N GLY A 316 3.56 -16.20 7.81
CA GLY A 316 3.47 -17.65 7.86
C GLY A 316 2.10 -18.22 7.50
N GLU A 317 1.20 -17.42 6.95
CA GLU A 317 -0.09 -17.90 6.46
C GLU A 317 0.10 -18.79 5.23
N VAL A 318 -0.73 -19.85 5.14
CA VAL A 318 -0.66 -20.80 4.03
C VAL A 318 -1.41 -20.23 2.83
N GLU A 319 -0.67 -19.71 1.87
CA GLU A 319 -1.21 -19.15 0.63
C GLU A 319 -0.65 -19.94 -0.57
N ASP A 320 -1.41 -20.91 -1.02
CA ASP A 320 -1.04 -21.81 -2.13
C ASP A 320 -1.57 -21.27 -3.48
N THR A 321 -1.02 -20.13 -3.90
CA THR A 321 -1.43 -19.43 -5.14
C THR A 321 -1.27 -20.28 -6.40
N PHE A 322 -0.27 -21.17 -6.41
CA PHE A 322 0.08 -21.98 -7.61
C PHE A 322 -0.38 -23.42 -7.52
N GLN A 323 -1.02 -23.84 -6.42
CA GLN A 323 -1.58 -25.19 -6.20
C GLN A 323 -0.51 -26.29 -6.09
N ASN A 324 0.72 -25.93 -5.75
CA ASN A 324 1.86 -26.85 -5.63
C ASN A 324 2.82 -26.46 -4.50
N LEU A 325 2.30 -25.76 -3.47
CA LEU A 325 3.08 -25.31 -2.32
C LEU A 325 3.59 -26.49 -1.49
N ARG A 326 4.91 -26.56 -1.32
CA ARG A 326 5.58 -27.59 -0.55
C ARG A 326 6.01 -27.12 0.83
N GLY A 327 6.38 -25.87 0.98
CA GLY A 327 6.81 -25.33 2.26
C GLY A 327 6.82 -23.82 2.34
N LEU A 328 6.85 -23.34 3.59
CA LEU A 328 6.93 -21.93 3.95
C LEU A 328 8.20 -21.68 4.76
N VAL A 329 8.88 -20.57 4.46
CA VAL A 329 9.92 -20.01 5.32
C VAL A 329 9.39 -18.69 5.86
N VAL A 330 9.18 -18.66 7.18
CA VAL A 330 8.58 -17.49 7.84
C VAL A 330 9.67 -16.53 8.29
N GLY A 331 9.57 -15.27 7.91
CA GLY A 331 10.47 -14.23 8.35
C GLY A 331 10.74 -13.17 7.29
N ASP A 332 11.75 -12.35 7.57
CA ASP A 332 12.19 -11.28 6.70
C ASP A 332 12.76 -11.82 5.37
N ALA A 333 12.19 -11.37 4.26
CA ALA A 333 12.52 -11.90 2.94
C ALA A 333 13.97 -11.59 2.54
N GLU A 334 14.49 -10.41 2.88
CA GLU A 334 15.86 -10.03 2.56
C GLU A 334 16.85 -10.89 3.33
N ALA A 335 16.68 -11.05 4.62
CA ALA A 335 17.54 -11.86 5.48
C ALA A 335 17.55 -13.34 5.05
N ILE A 336 16.38 -13.90 4.69
CA ILE A 336 16.24 -15.27 4.21
C ILE A 336 16.95 -15.45 2.86
N LEU A 337 16.80 -14.52 1.92
CA LEU A 337 17.46 -14.57 0.62
C LEU A 337 18.97 -14.39 0.74
N GLN A 338 19.47 -13.52 1.63
CA GLN A 338 20.89 -13.37 1.93
C GLN A 338 21.46 -14.65 2.54
N ALA A 339 20.72 -15.31 3.43
CA ALA A 339 21.12 -16.62 3.96
C ALA A 339 21.17 -17.68 2.87
N LEU A 340 20.21 -17.71 1.93
CA LEU A 340 20.26 -18.56 0.75
C LEU A 340 21.46 -18.22 -0.13
N ASP A 341 21.70 -16.93 -0.43
CA ASP A 341 22.82 -16.48 -1.27
C ASP A 341 24.16 -16.96 -0.73
N SER A 342 24.33 -16.91 0.59
CA SER A 342 25.55 -17.39 1.25
C SER A 342 25.85 -18.88 0.99
N LYS A 343 24.82 -19.69 0.70
CA LYS A 343 24.97 -21.11 0.33
C LYS A 343 25.39 -21.31 -1.13
N PHE A 344 25.30 -20.26 -1.96
CA PHE A 344 25.72 -20.26 -3.38
C PHE A 344 27.09 -19.60 -3.62
N SER A 345 27.88 -19.34 -2.56
CA SER A 345 29.26 -18.83 -2.65
C SER A 345 30.13 -19.70 -3.60
N PRO A 346 31.18 -19.15 -4.26
CA PRO A 346 31.94 -19.80 -5.33
C PRO A 346 32.55 -21.19 -5.03
N HIS A 347 32.44 -21.63 -3.78
CA HIS A 347 33.01 -22.94 -3.34
C HIS A 347 31.97 -24.05 -3.15
N ILE A 348 30.68 -23.82 -3.50
CA ILE A 348 29.59 -24.81 -3.33
C ILE A 348 29.16 -25.36 -4.70
N PRO A 349 28.78 -26.66 -4.80
CA PRO A 349 28.53 -27.31 -6.07
C PRO A 349 27.49 -26.58 -6.91
N HIS A 350 27.88 -26.30 -8.14
CA HIS A 350 27.10 -25.62 -9.16
C HIS A 350 25.74 -26.28 -9.37
N LEU A 351 24.70 -25.46 -9.60
CA LEU A 351 23.45 -25.94 -10.16
C LEU A 351 23.69 -26.82 -11.38
N SER A 352 22.80 -27.76 -11.64
CA SER A 352 22.94 -28.70 -12.76
C SER A 352 23.17 -27.97 -14.09
N PRO A 353 23.87 -28.59 -15.07
CA PRO A 353 23.98 -27.99 -16.41
C PRO A 353 22.64 -27.67 -17.06
N HIS A 354 21.59 -28.39 -16.67
CA HIS A 354 20.20 -28.12 -17.08
C HIS A 354 19.71 -26.78 -16.56
N ALA A 355 19.95 -26.47 -15.28
CA ALA A 355 19.54 -25.19 -14.67
C ALA A 355 20.25 -23.99 -15.32
N VAL A 356 21.55 -24.14 -15.63
CA VAL A 356 22.31 -23.11 -16.37
C VAL A 356 21.73 -22.87 -17.77
N ASN A 357 21.34 -23.93 -18.48
CA ASN A 357 20.74 -23.82 -19.81
C ASN A 357 19.33 -23.21 -19.73
N TYR A 358 18.53 -23.62 -18.75
CA TYR A 358 17.19 -23.06 -18.48
C TYR A 358 17.26 -21.55 -18.24
N ARG A 359 18.16 -21.09 -17.37
CA ARG A 359 18.38 -19.67 -17.13
C ARG A 359 18.78 -18.93 -18.40
N ARG A 360 19.70 -19.48 -19.21
CA ARG A 360 20.14 -18.86 -20.47
C ARG A 360 18.98 -18.71 -21.46
N GLN A 361 18.14 -19.72 -21.57
CA GLN A 361 16.96 -19.69 -22.43
C GLN A 361 16.00 -18.56 -22.03
N TRP A 362 15.70 -18.43 -20.73
CA TRP A 362 14.86 -17.34 -20.23
C TRP A 362 15.47 -15.97 -20.49
N LEU A 363 16.77 -15.78 -20.20
CA LEU A 363 17.43 -14.49 -20.42
C LEU A 363 17.38 -14.07 -21.89
N GLN A 364 17.54 -15.01 -22.82
CA GLN A 364 17.44 -14.71 -24.26
C GLN A 364 16.00 -14.26 -24.60
N LEU A 365 15.00 -15.00 -24.18
CA LEU A 365 13.59 -14.67 -24.47
C LEU A 365 13.16 -13.33 -23.84
N LEU A 366 13.60 -13.04 -22.62
CA LEU A 366 13.35 -11.76 -21.97
C LEU A 366 14.04 -10.59 -22.71
N SER A 367 15.26 -10.81 -23.21
CA SER A 367 15.98 -9.82 -24.02
C SER A 367 15.25 -9.53 -25.33
N ASP A 368 14.82 -10.58 -26.03
CA ASP A 368 14.07 -10.46 -27.29
C ASP A 368 12.73 -9.75 -27.07
N ALA A 369 12.02 -10.11 -25.99
CA ALA A 369 10.77 -9.45 -25.58
C ALA A 369 10.96 -7.96 -25.28
N ARG A 370 12.04 -7.60 -24.58
CA ARG A 370 12.37 -6.19 -24.31
C ARG A 370 12.62 -5.43 -25.60
N GLN A 371 13.42 -5.99 -26.50
CA GLN A 371 13.69 -5.38 -27.81
C GLN A 371 12.41 -5.18 -28.63
N GLN A 372 11.50 -6.14 -28.58
CA GLN A 372 10.21 -6.03 -29.25
C GLN A 372 9.37 -4.88 -28.68
N LEU A 373 9.28 -4.77 -27.33
CA LEU A 373 8.57 -3.66 -26.66
C LEU A 373 9.16 -2.30 -27.03
N ASP A 374 10.48 -2.19 -27.02
CA ASP A 374 11.18 -0.93 -27.32
C ASP A 374 10.98 -0.49 -28.78
N ASN A 375 10.83 -1.44 -29.71
CA ASN A 375 10.59 -1.20 -31.12
C ASN A 375 9.11 -1.01 -31.50
N THR A 376 8.17 -1.25 -30.58
CA THR A 376 6.73 -1.04 -30.84
C THR A 376 6.46 0.44 -31.16
N PRO A 377 5.74 0.79 -32.24
CA PRO A 377 5.40 2.17 -32.55
C PRO A 377 4.61 2.84 -31.43
N LEU A 378 4.89 4.12 -31.20
CA LEU A 378 4.13 4.92 -30.25
C LEU A 378 2.80 5.35 -30.89
N THR A 379 1.69 5.09 -30.19
CA THR A 379 0.34 5.43 -30.64
C THR A 379 -0.36 6.30 -29.60
N PHE A 380 -1.39 7.03 -30.00
CA PHE A 380 -2.29 7.71 -29.06
C PHE A 380 -3.22 6.62 -28.46
N SER A 381 -2.90 6.19 -27.23
CA SER A 381 -3.55 5.09 -26.51
C SER A 381 -3.15 5.13 -25.04
N GLU A 382 -3.81 4.35 -24.16
CA GLU A 382 -3.40 4.17 -22.76
C GLU A 382 -1.93 3.71 -22.67
N GLU A 383 -1.55 2.75 -23.52
CA GLU A 383 -0.18 2.24 -23.58
C GLU A 383 0.82 3.33 -23.98
N GLY A 384 0.50 4.11 -25.02
CA GLY A 384 1.33 5.22 -25.45
C GLY A 384 1.49 6.31 -24.38
N ALA A 385 0.43 6.60 -23.63
CA ALA A 385 0.45 7.57 -22.54
C ALA A 385 1.37 7.12 -21.40
N VAL A 386 1.25 5.87 -20.96
CA VAL A 386 2.11 5.31 -19.90
C VAL A 386 3.56 5.22 -20.37
N ARG A 387 3.80 4.76 -21.60
CA ARG A 387 5.15 4.66 -22.16
C ARG A 387 5.84 6.00 -22.25
N LEU A 388 5.15 7.05 -22.71
CA LEU A 388 5.68 8.43 -22.74
C LEU A 388 5.98 8.94 -21.34
N LEU A 389 5.09 8.70 -20.37
CA LEU A 389 5.33 9.06 -18.98
C LEU A 389 6.62 8.38 -18.47
N GLU A 390 6.75 7.08 -18.61
CA GLU A 390 7.92 6.32 -18.13
C GLU A 390 9.23 6.75 -18.81
N GLN A 391 9.20 7.09 -20.09
CA GLN A 391 10.34 7.68 -20.80
C GLN A 391 10.75 9.03 -20.19
N GLN A 392 9.76 9.89 -19.90
CA GLN A 392 10.02 11.18 -19.29
C GLN A 392 10.53 11.05 -17.86
N LEU A 393 9.95 10.15 -17.04
CA LEU A 393 10.39 9.88 -15.68
C LEU A 393 11.83 9.37 -15.64
N SER A 394 12.20 8.47 -16.55
CA SER A 394 13.57 7.99 -16.68
C SER A 394 14.58 9.11 -16.96
N SER A 395 14.16 10.19 -17.64
CA SER A 395 15.02 11.36 -17.89
C SER A 395 15.18 12.27 -16.65
N LEU A 396 14.23 12.23 -15.71
CA LEU A 396 14.30 12.99 -14.46
C LEU A 396 15.15 12.30 -13.40
N ILE A 397 15.32 10.98 -13.50
CA ILE A 397 16.12 10.21 -12.57
C ILE A 397 17.60 10.37 -12.94
N SER A 398 18.35 11.17 -12.15
CA SER A 398 19.78 11.37 -12.38
C SER A 398 20.56 10.04 -12.24
N PRO A 399 21.57 9.76 -13.08
CA PRO A 399 22.44 8.58 -12.95
C PRO A 399 23.14 8.45 -11.59
N HIS A 400 23.26 9.55 -10.85
CA HIS A 400 23.87 9.56 -9.51
C HIS A 400 22.90 9.14 -8.39
N THR A 401 21.60 8.99 -8.67
CA THR A 401 20.61 8.55 -7.68
C THR A 401 20.34 7.05 -7.72
N SER A 402 20.88 6.33 -8.73
CA SER A 402 20.74 4.88 -8.86
C SER A 402 21.50 4.06 -7.77
N HIS A 403 22.31 4.72 -6.94
CA HIS A 403 23.04 4.13 -5.81
C HIS A 403 22.52 4.61 -4.44
N LEU A 404 21.27 5.03 -4.36
CA LEU A 404 20.67 5.37 -3.08
C LEU A 404 20.50 4.09 -2.25
N SER A 405 21.49 3.86 -1.38
CA SER A 405 21.36 2.93 -0.27
C SER A 405 20.12 3.31 0.55
N PRO A 406 19.25 2.35 0.84
CA PRO A 406 17.98 2.61 1.55
C PRO A 406 18.15 3.14 2.98
N HIS A 407 19.36 3.05 3.53
CA HIS A 407 19.70 3.60 4.85
C HIS A 407 19.95 5.11 4.87
N SER A 408 20.00 5.78 3.71
CA SER A 408 19.97 7.22 3.71
C SER A 408 18.50 7.65 3.91
N SER A 409 18.23 8.39 4.97
CA SER A 409 16.95 9.05 5.29
C SER A 409 16.53 10.09 4.22
N HIS A 410 17.01 9.96 2.99
CA HIS A 410 16.73 10.85 1.89
C HIS A 410 15.41 10.43 1.24
N LEU A 411 14.48 11.37 1.23
CA LEU A 411 13.20 11.32 0.53
C LEU A 411 13.40 10.74 -0.88
N ILE A 412 12.57 9.76 -1.26
CA ILE A 412 12.54 9.25 -2.62
C ILE A 412 12.11 10.43 -3.51
N PRO A 413 12.95 10.92 -4.42
CA PRO A 413 12.67 12.14 -5.17
C PRO A 413 11.49 11.99 -6.13
N LEU A 414 11.09 10.76 -6.44
CA LEU A 414 9.98 10.43 -7.33
C LEU A 414 9.40 9.07 -6.97
N SER A 415 8.06 8.97 -6.96
CA SER A 415 7.32 7.70 -6.82
C SER A 415 6.08 7.72 -7.70
N VAL A 416 5.68 6.56 -8.21
CA VAL A 416 4.50 6.43 -9.06
C VAL A 416 3.51 5.44 -8.46
N HIS A 417 2.29 5.91 -8.24
CA HIS A 417 1.14 5.10 -7.88
C HIS A 417 0.36 4.74 -9.15
N TYR A 418 0.25 3.46 -9.43
CA TYR A 418 -0.59 2.95 -10.52
C TYR A 418 -1.89 2.41 -9.94
N ALA A 419 -3.01 2.90 -10.44
CA ALA A 419 -4.31 2.34 -10.09
C ALA A 419 -4.46 0.91 -10.64
N ASN A 420 -5.41 0.18 -10.09
CA ASN A 420 -5.74 -1.17 -10.54
C ASN A 420 -6.22 -1.20 -12.01
N SER A 421 -6.43 -2.39 -12.57
CA SER A 421 -6.85 -2.65 -13.94
C SER A 421 -5.73 -2.42 -14.97
N THR A 422 -5.95 -1.63 -16.02
CA THR A 422 -5.01 -1.43 -17.14
C THR A 422 -3.73 -0.72 -16.68
N ALA A 423 -3.86 0.28 -15.82
CA ALA A 423 -2.72 1.11 -15.39
C ALA A 423 -1.57 0.27 -14.83
N ILE A 424 -1.80 -0.57 -13.82
CA ILE A 424 -0.73 -1.40 -13.24
C ILE A 424 -0.20 -2.48 -14.20
N ARG A 425 -1.03 -2.96 -15.16
CA ARG A 425 -0.55 -3.90 -16.18
C ARG A 425 0.38 -3.24 -17.17
N LEU A 426 0.17 -1.96 -17.48
CA LEU A 426 1.10 -1.18 -18.29
C LEU A 426 2.38 -0.85 -17.52
N ALA A 427 2.31 -0.62 -16.21
CA ALA A 427 3.51 -0.52 -15.37
C ALA A 427 4.37 -1.79 -15.48
N ASN A 428 3.77 -2.98 -15.47
CA ASN A 428 4.49 -4.27 -15.64
C ASN A 428 5.21 -4.41 -16.99
N ARG A 429 4.98 -3.53 -17.92
CA ARG A 429 5.66 -3.52 -19.23
C ARG A 429 6.74 -2.42 -19.32
N TYR A 430 6.49 -1.26 -18.70
CA TYR A 430 7.24 -0.04 -18.98
C TYR A 430 7.91 0.63 -17.78
N ALA A 431 7.48 0.34 -16.53
CA ALA A 431 8.04 0.99 -15.34
C ALA A 431 9.54 0.74 -15.19
N LYS A 432 10.30 1.82 -14.90
CA LYS A 432 11.75 1.75 -14.82
C LYS A 432 12.36 2.82 -13.93
N GLY A 433 13.23 2.40 -13.01
CA GLY A 433 14.12 3.26 -12.27
C GLY A 433 13.50 4.02 -11.08
N HIS A 434 12.25 3.75 -10.74
CA HIS A 434 11.56 4.36 -9.62
C HIS A 434 10.68 3.35 -8.87
N PRO A 435 10.34 3.61 -7.59
CA PRO A 435 9.38 2.80 -6.86
C PRO A 435 7.99 2.89 -7.48
N VAL A 436 7.31 1.75 -7.58
CA VAL A 436 5.93 1.61 -8.04
C VAL A 436 5.05 1.15 -6.89
N TRP A 437 3.93 1.83 -6.71
CA TRP A 437 2.93 1.54 -5.70
C TRP A 437 1.57 1.24 -6.34
N CYS A 438 0.79 0.37 -5.71
CA CYS A 438 -0.56 0.05 -6.17
C CYS A 438 -1.36 -0.56 -5.02
N ASN A 439 -2.66 -0.29 -4.97
CA ASN A 439 -3.58 -0.94 -4.04
C ASN A 439 -3.92 -2.35 -4.55
N ARG A 440 -3.03 -3.32 -4.28
CA ARG A 440 -3.12 -4.70 -4.79
C ARG A 440 -3.48 -5.74 -3.72
N GLY A 441 -3.77 -5.32 -2.50
CA GLY A 441 -4.29 -6.20 -1.44
C GLY A 441 -5.64 -6.80 -1.83
N THR A 442 -6.63 -5.94 -2.10
CA THR A 442 -7.99 -6.34 -2.49
C THR A 442 -8.30 -6.12 -3.97
N ASN A 443 -7.48 -5.34 -4.66
CA ASN A 443 -7.64 -4.97 -6.09
C ASN A 443 -8.89 -4.14 -6.40
N GLY A 444 -9.42 -3.36 -5.45
CA GLY A 444 -10.51 -2.43 -5.67
C GLY A 444 -10.13 -1.28 -6.60
N ILE A 445 -11.10 -0.61 -7.19
CA ILE A 445 -10.87 0.58 -8.02
C ILE A 445 -10.92 1.87 -7.20
N GLU A 446 -11.44 1.80 -5.98
CA GLU A 446 -11.48 2.90 -5.01
C GLU A 446 -10.10 3.18 -4.40
N GLY A 447 -9.91 4.38 -3.91
CA GLY A 447 -8.82 4.77 -3.01
C GLY A 447 -7.45 4.97 -3.63
N SER A 448 -7.24 4.68 -4.92
CA SER A 448 -5.91 4.82 -5.55
C SER A 448 -5.40 6.26 -5.53
N LEU A 449 -6.28 7.23 -5.80
CA LEU A 449 -5.93 8.65 -5.78
C LEU A 449 -5.73 9.15 -4.35
N SER A 450 -6.58 8.72 -3.42
CA SER A 450 -6.46 9.03 -1.98
C SER A 450 -5.15 8.50 -1.39
N THR A 451 -4.75 7.28 -1.76
CA THR A 451 -3.47 6.70 -1.34
C THR A 451 -2.29 7.52 -1.88
N ALA A 452 -2.30 7.89 -3.17
CA ALA A 452 -1.27 8.73 -3.76
C ALA A 452 -1.19 10.12 -3.09
N ALA A 453 -2.35 10.72 -2.75
CA ALA A 453 -2.41 11.99 -2.04
C ALA A 453 -1.86 11.90 -0.62
N GLY A 454 -2.19 10.83 0.13
CA GLY A 454 -1.65 10.57 1.46
C GLY A 454 -0.13 10.34 1.44
N PHE A 455 0.35 9.59 0.46
CA PHE A 455 1.79 9.40 0.25
C PHE A 455 2.49 10.74 -0.01
N ALA A 456 1.93 11.56 -0.91
CA ALA A 456 2.46 12.90 -1.21
C ALA A 456 2.49 13.82 0.01
N ALA A 457 1.48 13.71 0.89
CA ALA A 457 1.43 14.49 2.12
C ALA A 457 2.50 14.08 3.14
N ALA A 458 2.77 12.78 3.25
CA ALA A 458 3.79 12.26 4.16
C ALA A 458 5.21 12.67 3.76
N VAL A 459 5.49 12.76 2.46
CA VAL A 459 6.82 13.15 1.94
C VAL A 459 6.96 14.64 1.67
N LEU A 460 5.96 15.44 2.04
CA LEU A 460 5.98 16.89 1.87
C LEU A 460 7.13 17.51 2.69
N SER A 461 8.04 18.19 2.00
CA SER A 461 9.14 18.86 2.69
C SER A 461 8.63 20.01 3.57
N PRO A 462 8.97 20.02 4.87
CA PRO A 462 8.62 21.13 5.75
C PRO A 462 9.43 22.41 5.44
N HIS A 463 10.54 22.28 4.69
CA HIS A 463 11.45 23.39 4.43
C HIS A 463 11.29 23.91 2.97
N PRO A 464 11.04 25.22 2.79
CA PRO A 464 10.86 25.80 1.42
C PRO A 464 12.07 25.65 0.50
N SER A 465 13.29 25.50 1.07
CA SER A 465 14.53 25.33 0.30
C SER A 465 14.75 23.91 -0.22
N HIS A 466 14.00 22.93 0.27
CA HIS A 466 14.08 21.55 -0.22
C HIS A 466 12.85 21.24 -1.07
N PRO A 467 13.02 20.87 -2.34
CA PRO A 467 11.89 20.52 -3.19
C PRO A 467 11.20 19.26 -2.64
N SER A 468 9.88 19.32 -2.52
CA SER A 468 9.10 18.11 -2.22
C SER A 468 9.15 17.17 -3.41
N PRO A 469 9.22 15.85 -3.17
CA PRO A 469 9.19 14.85 -4.23
C PRO A 469 7.97 14.99 -5.15
N LEU A 470 8.11 14.58 -6.41
CA LEU A 470 7.00 14.44 -7.34
C LEU A 470 6.32 13.08 -7.13
N ILE A 471 5.04 13.10 -6.85
CA ILE A 471 4.25 11.88 -6.71
C ILE A 471 3.28 11.78 -7.87
N PHE A 472 3.46 10.77 -8.71
CA PHE A 472 2.59 10.51 -9.84
C PHE A 472 1.49 9.52 -9.46
N CYS A 473 0.30 9.74 -10.02
CA CYS A 473 -0.82 8.80 -9.98
C CYS A 473 -1.31 8.55 -11.40
N VAL A 474 -1.13 7.32 -11.89
CA VAL A 474 -1.65 6.87 -13.19
C VAL A 474 -2.94 6.12 -12.92
N ILE A 475 -4.05 6.63 -13.42
CA ILE A 475 -5.38 6.19 -13.02
C ILE A 475 -6.36 6.20 -14.20
N GLY A 476 -7.21 5.16 -14.28
CA GLY A 476 -8.34 5.13 -15.21
C GLY A 476 -9.52 5.97 -14.72
N ASP A 477 -10.42 6.31 -15.62
CA ASP A 477 -11.56 7.18 -15.39
C ASP A 477 -12.52 6.69 -14.28
N LEU A 478 -12.96 5.44 -14.34
CA LEU A 478 -13.86 4.90 -13.32
C LEU A 478 -13.25 4.96 -11.93
N SER A 479 -11.96 4.63 -11.81
CA SER A 479 -11.24 4.72 -10.54
C SER A 479 -11.10 6.16 -10.07
N PHE A 480 -10.80 7.09 -10.98
CA PHE A 480 -10.67 8.51 -10.68
C PHE A 480 -11.98 9.10 -10.17
N PHE A 481 -13.09 8.91 -10.91
CA PHE A 481 -14.39 9.47 -10.52
C PHE A 481 -14.94 8.81 -9.26
N TYR A 482 -14.62 7.55 -9.03
CA TYR A 482 -14.99 6.86 -7.79
C TYR A 482 -14.24 7.41 -6.57
N ASP A 483 -13.01 7.92 -6.74
CA ASP A 483 -12.14 8.43 -5.66
C ASP A 483 -11.84 9.94 -5.78
N GLN A 484 -12.63 10.69 -6.54
CA GLN A 484 -12.41 12.12 -6.77
C GLN A 484 -12.43 12.97 -5.49
N ASN A 485 -13.05 12.47 -4.40
CA ASN A 485 -13.06 13.12 -3.09
C ASN A 485 -11.65 13.26 -2.49
N ALA A 486 -10.67 12.52 -2.99
CA ALA A 486 -9.25 12.72 -2.69
C ALA A 486 -8.76 14.14 -3.01
N LEU A 487 -9.40 14.82 -3.96
CA LEU A 487 -9.07 16.20 -4.33
C LEU A 487 -9.73 17.25 -3.41
N TRP A 488 -10.75 16.84 -2.67
CA TRP A 488 -11.47 17.74 -1.78
C TRP A 488 -10.87 17.72 -0.36
N ASN A 489 -9.72 18.34 -0.22
CA ASN A 489 -9.08 18.51 1.09
C ASN A 489 -8.21 19.78 1.12
N THR A 490 -7.91 20.29 2.31
CA THR A 490 -7.17 21.53 2.51
C THR A 490 -5.65 21.40 2.31
N ILE A 491 -5.14 20.19 2.22
CA ILE A 491 -3.71 19.90 2.04
C ILE A 491 -3.35 19.88 0.56
N LEU A 492 -4.29 19.52 -0.32
CA LEU A 492 -4.07 19.31 -1.76
C LEU A 492 -3.26 20.43 -2.44
N PRO A 493 -3.52 21.74 -2.20
CA PRO A 493 -2.78 22.81 -2.90
C PRO A 493 -1.26 22.80 -2.62
N ARG A 494 -0.82 22.12 -1.55
CA ARG A 494 0.58 22.00 -1.14
C ARG A 494 1.26 20.78 -1.73
N LEU A 495 0.51 19.82 -2.26
CA LEU A 495 1.04 18.54 -2.76
C LEU A 495 1.58 18.67 -4.17
N ASN A 496 2.76 18.11 -4.43
CA ASN A 496 3.28 17.90 -5.79
C ASN A 496 2.71 16.62 -6.40
N LEU A 497 1.37 16.53 -6.43
CA LEU A 497 0.65 15.40 -7.00
C LEU A 497 0.46 15.60 -8.52
N ARG A 498 0.86 14.60 -9.30
CA ARG A 498 0.82 14.58 -10.77
C ARG A 498 -0.10 13.45 -11.22
N ILE A 499 -1.25 13.78 -11.78
CA ILE A 499 -2.27 12.79 -12.15
C ILE A 499 -2.28 12.62 -13.66
N LEU A 500 -1.99 11.41 -14.13
CA LEU A 500 -2.24 10.99 -15.51
C LEU A 500 -3.56 10.22 -15.53
N LEU A 501 -4.61 10.87 -15.99
CA LEU A 501 -5.94 10.30 -16.11
C LEU A 501 -6.15 9.71 -17.50
N LEU A 502 -6.32 8.39 -17.57
CA LEU A 502 -6.62 7.65 -18.79
C LEU A 502 -8.15 7.54 -18.91
N ASN A 503 -8.76 8.46 -19.67
CA ASN A 503 -10.20 8.56 -19.83
C ASN A 503 -10.64 7.98 -21.17
N ASN A 504 -11.04 6.70 -21.16
CA ASN A 504 -11.60 6.00 -22.30
C ASN A 504 -13.15 5.88 -22.24
N GLY A 505 -13.78 6.46 -21.20
CA GLY A 505 -15.23 6.51 -21.02
C GLY A 505 -15.87 5.22 -20.51
N HIS A 506 -15.11 4.20 -20.11
CA HIS A 506 -15.65 2.95 -19.58
C HIS A 506 -14.57 2.04 -18.96
N GLY A 507 -14.99 0.91 -18.40
CA GLY A 507 -14.07 -0.12 -17.91
C GLY A 507 -13.53 -1.00 -19.05
N ALA A 508 -12.56 -0.52 -19.83
CA ALA A 508 -12.01 -1.20 -21.01
C ALA A 508 -11.47 -2.62 -20.76
N ILE A 509 -11.13 -2.97 -19.52
CA ILE A 509 -10.73 -4.35 -19.19
C ILE A 509 -11.81 -5.39 -19.51
N PHE A 510 -13.08 -4.98 -19.52
CA PHE A 510 -14.21 -5.87 -19.80
C PHE A 510 -14.36 -6.20 -21.30
N ASP A 511 -13.84 -5.36 -22.20
CA ASP A 511 -13.90 -5.56 -23.65
C ASP A 511 -13.17 -6.83 -24.11
N HIS A 512 -12.15 -7.23 -23.35
CA HIS A 512 -11.31 -8.38 -23.66
C HIS A 512 -11.80 -9.69 -23.02
N LEU A 513 -12.95 -9.67 -22.30
CA LEU A 513 -13.50 -10.88 -21.70
C LEU A 513 -14.35 -11.64 -22.72
N GLN A 514 -13.95 -12.89 -22.99
CA GLN A 514 -14.60 -13.73 -23.98
C GLN A 514 -16.10 -13.88 -23.69
N GLY A 515 -16.92 -13.60 -24.68
CA GLY A 515 -18.38 -13.72 -24.62
C GLY A 515 -19.11 -12.51 -24.01
N LEU A 516 -18.42 -11.65 -23.25
CA LEU A 516 -19.08 -10.53 -22.60
C LEU A 516 -19.54 -9.44 -23.59
N GLY A 517 -18.79 -9.21 -24.67
CA GLY A 517 -19.16 -8.25 -25.72
C GLY A 517 -20.46 -8.58 -26.45
N GLN A 518 -20.98 -9.81 -26.33
CA GLN A 518 -22.30 -10.21 -26.88
C GLN A 518 -23.46 -9.83 -25.95
N SER A 519 -23.20 -9.43 -24.70
CA SER A 519 -24.24 -9.05 -23.77
C SER A 519 -24.70 -7.62 -24.01
N ALA A 520 -26.00 -7.41 -24.15
CA ALA A 520 -26.58 -6.07 -24.21
C ALA A 520 -26.35 -5.23 -22.93
N ALA A 521 -26.04 -5.88 -21.82
CA ALA A 521 -25.71 -5.22 -20.55
C ALA A 521 -24.26 -4.70 -20.53
N HIS A 522 -23.39 -5.13 -21.46
CA HIS A 522 -21.96 -4.85 -21.42
C HIS A 522 -21.62 -3.36 -21.34
N PRO A 523 -22.07 -2.48 -22.26
CA PRO A 523 -21.58 -1.11 -22.26
C PRO A 523 -21.97 -0.32 -20.99
N ALA A 524 -23.26 -0.34 -20.65
CA ALA A 524 -23.79 0.54 -19.61
C ALA A 524 -23.72 -0.07 -18.20
N LEU A 525 -24.01 -1.38 -18.07
CA LEU A 525 -24.19 -2.01 -16.75
C LEU A 525 -22.93 -2.72 -16.26
N VAL A 526 -22.11 -3.28 -17.15
CA VAL A 526 -20.90 -4.01 -16.78
C VAL A 526 -19.67 -3.12 -16.93
N ALA A 527 -19.49 -2.47 -18.07
CA ALA A 527 -18.34 -1.60 -18.32
C ALA A 527 -18.53 -0.18 -17.77
N GLY A 528 -19.73 0.20 -17.34
CA GLY A 528 -19.98 1.51 -16.71
C GLY A 528 -19.70 2.69 -17.65
N ALA A 529 -20.10 2.57 -18.94
CA ALA A 529 -19.82 3.59 -19.96
C ALA A 529 -20.36 4.98 -19.55
N HIS A 530 -19.56 6.02 -19.78
CA HIS A 530 -19.87 7.41 -19.41
C HIS A 530 -19.20 8.42 -20.35
N HIS A 531 -19.55 9.72 -20.17
CA HIS A 531 -18.95 10.85 -20.88
C HIS A 531 -18.44 11.92 -19.90
N THR A 532 -18.09 11.53 -18.69
CA THR A 532 -17.65 12.44 -17.64
C THR A 532 -16.20 12.87 -17.87
N THR A 533 -15.90 14.14 -17.61
CA THR A 533 -14.54 14.70 -17.65
C THR A 533 -14.14 15.24 -16.28
N ALA A 534 -12.83 15.35 -16.05
CA ALA A 534 -12.30 15.88 -14.78
C ALA A 534 -12.38 17.42 -14.67
N GLU A 535 -12.96 18.12 -15.66
CA GLU A 535 -12.96 19.58 -15.71
C GLU A 535 -13.56 20.24 -14.47
N GLY A 536 -14.79 19.83 -14.10
CA GLY A 536 -15.53 20.44 -12.99
C GLY A 536 -14.84 20.27 -11.64
N ILE A 537 -14.36 19.08 -11.32
CA ILE A 537 -13.69 18.80 -10.04
C ILE A 537 -12.31 19.47 -9.99
N CYS A 538 -11.56 19.51 -11.08
CA CYS A 538 -10.28 20.20 -11.14
C CYS A 538 -10.46 21.71 -10.90
N GLN A 539 -11.42 22.34 -11.56
CA GLN A 539 -11.74 23.75 -11.37
C GLN A 539 -12.15 24.04 -9.91
N GLN A 540 -13.03 23.22 -9.34
CA GLN A 540 -13.51 23.39 -7.98
C GLN A 540 -12.41 23.23 -6.93
N CYS A 541 -11.49 22.28 -7.13
CA CYS A 541 -10.44 21.96 -6.16
C CYS A 541 -9.09 22.65 -6.46
N GLY A 542 -9.01 23.52 -7.49
CA GLY A 542 -7.80 24.26 -7.82
C GLY A 542 -6.68 23.39 -8.40
N VAL A 543 -7.03 22.28 -9.08
CA VAL A 543 -6.08 21.42 -9.79
C VAL A 543 -5.84 21.96 -11.19
N SER A 544 -4.59 22.22 -11.54
CA SER A 544 -4.24 22.61 -12.92
C SER A 544 -4.48 21.44 -13.86
N ARG A 545 -5.31 21.64 -14.91
CA ARG A 545 -5.68 20.57 -15.85
C ARG A 545 -5.24 20.89 -17.27
N GLN A 546 -4.73 19.88 -17.98
CA GLN A 546 -4.59 19.86 -19.44
C GLN A 546 -5.30 18.64 -20.01
N VAL A 547 -5.66 18.71 -21.28
CA VAL A 547 -6.32 17.63 -22.03
C VAL A 547 -5.47 17.27 -23.24
N ALA A 548 -5.39 15.98 -23.54
CA ALA A 548 -4.78 15.46 -24.76
C ALA A 548 -5.82 14.60 -25.52
N THR A 549 -6.01 14.92 -26.81
CA THR A 549 -6.91 14.23 -27.75
C THR A 549 -6.17 13.64 -28.95
N ASP A 550 -4.86 13.87 -29.02
CA ASP A 550 -3.96 13.34 -30.03
C ASP A 550 -2.55 13.12 -29.48
N LEU A 551 -1.68 12.51 -30.25
CA LEU A 551 -0.32 12.16 -29.83
C LEU A 551 0.57 13.39 -29.57
N GLU A 552 0.41 14.45 -30.33
CA GLU A 552 1.22 15.67 -30.15
C GLU A 552 0.85 16.39 -28.85
N GLN A 553 -0.45 16.52 -28.56
CA GLN A 553 -0.93 17.07 -27.29
C GLN A 553 -0.53 16.19 -26.11
N LEU A 554 -0.56 14.86 -26.28
CA LEU A 554 -0.11 13.92 -25.26
C LEU A 554 1.38 14.13 -24.93
N GLN A 555 2.25 14.25 -25.93
CA GLN A 555 3.67 14.48 -25.73
C GLN A 555 3.94 15.80 -24.98
N LYS A 556 3.27 16.89 -25.38
CA LYS A 556 3.36 18.19 -24.70
C LYS A 556 2.80 18.13 -23.27
N GLY A 557 1.69 17.44 -23.10
CA GLY A 557 1.03 17.26 -21.80
C GLY A 557 1.88 16.46 -20.80
N ILE A 558 2.56 15.41 -21.24
CA ILE A 558 3.49 14.63 -20.39
C ILE A 558 4.67 15.50 -19.93
N LEU A 559 5.27 16.30 -20.83
CA LEU A 559 6.35 17.23 -20.46
C LEU A 559 5.86 18.24 -19.41
N TRP A 560 4.66 18.82 -19.61
CA TRP A 560 4.04 19.72 -18.66
C TRP A 560 3.71 19.04 -17.33
N LEU A 561 3.20 17.80 -17.35
CA LEU A 561 2.86 17.06 -16.14
C LEU A 561 4.11 16.76 -15.30
N ALA A 562 5.20 16.39 -15.95
CA ALA A 562 6.47 16.01 -15.33
C ALA A 562 7.38 17.20 -14.95
N ASP A 563 6.95 18.44 -15.21
CA ASP A 563 7.72 19.63 -14.84
C ASP A 563 7.89 19.72 -13.31
N ALA A 564 9.15 19.68 -12.87
CA ALA A 564 9.53 19.69 -11.45
C ALA A 564 9.60 21.11 -10.86
N GLU A 565 9.70 22.15 -11.69
CA GLU A 565 9.84 23.54 -11.24
C GLU A 565 8.52 24.11 -10.70
N THR A 566 7.40 23.63 -11.22
CA THR A 566 6.08 24.12 -10.83
C THR A 566 5.50 23.30 -9.69
N ARG A 567 5.10 23.97 -8.63
CA ARG A 567 4.46 23.36 -7.44
C ARG A 567 2.93 23.25 -7.61
N GLY A 568 2.33 22.40 -6.78
CA GLY A 568 0.89 22.19 -6.71
C GLY A 568 0.41 21.03 -7.59
N PRO A 569 -0.86 20.62 -7.42
CA PRO A 569 -1.43 19.47 -8.12
C PRO A 569 -1.69 19.75 -9.60
N ARG A 570 -1.40 18.76 -10.44
CA ARG A 570 -1.63 18.81 -11.89
C ARG A 570 -2.31 17.54 -12.37
N LEU A 571 -3.17 17.67 -13.36
CA LEU A 571 -3.84 16.56 -14.01
C LEU A 571 -3.75 16.71 -15.53
N LEU A 572 -3.22 15.67 -16.17
CA LEU A 572 -3.31 15.48 -17.62
C LEU A 572 -4.40 14.44 -17.89
N GLU A 573 -5.49 14.87 -18.53
CA GLU A 573 -6.57 13.99 -18.95
C GLU A 573 -6.37 13.59 -20.41
N VAL A 574 -6.18 12.31 -20.65
CA VAL A 574 -6.03 11.72 -21.98
C VAL A 574 -7.38 11.17 -22.40
N MET A 575 -8.02 11.82 -23.36
CA MET A 575 -9.34 11.47 -23.89
C MET A 575 -9.16 10.48 -25.04
N LEU A 576 -9.42 9.20 -24.78
CA LEU A 576 -9.14 8.07 -25.68
C LEU A 576 -10.37 7.62 -26.47
#